data_159d04a45309b9f87e6738aa629d9d60
#
_entry.id   159d04a45309b9f87e6738aa629d9d60
#
_cell.length_a   1.000
_cell.length_b   1.000
_cell.length_c   1.000
_cell.angle_alpha   90.00
_cell.angle_beta   90.00
_cell.angle_gamma   90.00
#
_symmetry.space_group_name_H-M   'P 1'
#
loop_
_entity.id
_entity.type
_entity.pdbx_description
1 polymer ?
#
loop_
_entity_poly.entity_id
_entity_poly.type
_entity_poly.pdbx_seq_one_letter_code
_entity_poly.pdbx_strand_id
1 'polypeptide(L)'
;MSKSTLVNVKNLSVRFPVYGGVLSRKVAEVRAVDDISFSIGRSEIVGLVGESGCGKTTVGRAMINILKYVAPDVEVGGNIIYHFDGETVDFAELHPRQVRKYRSRVQMIFQDPYASLNPRMTVQQTVEEPLKIHTELDKGKRKEKVIALLEKVGLRSDQAGRFPHEFSGGQRQRVGIARALATNPDLIICDEPVSALDVSIQAQVINLMMAVSYTHLRAHETEADLVCRLLLE
;
A
#
# COMPACT_ATOMS: atom_id res chain seq x y z
N MET A 1 -24.22 6.37 12.94
CA MET A 1 -24.10 5.06 12.26
C MET A 1 -22.73 4.52 12.57
N SER A 2 -22.62 3.33 13.16
CA SER A 2 -21.32 2.67 13.40
C SER A 2 -20.69 2.34 12.05
N LYS A 3 -19.52 2.92 11.76
CA LYS A 3 -18.77 2.57 10.53
C LYS A 3 -18.42 1.09 10.61
N SER A 4 -18.73 0.33 9.58
CA SER A 4 -18.33 -1.08 9.51
C SER A 4 -16.80 -1.17 9.47
N THR A 5 -16.22 -2.03 10.29
CA THR A 5 -14.77 -2.26 10.35
C THR A 5 -14.30 -2.93 9.06
N LEU A 6 -13.24 -2.41 8.44
CA LEU A 6 -12.57 -3.02 7.30
C LEU A 6 -11.42 -3.92 7.75
N VAL A 7 -10.61 -3.43 8.69
CA VAL A 7 -9.45 -4.17 9.21
C VAL A 7 -9.46 -4.14 10.73
N ASN A 8 -9.15 -5.29 11.33
CA ASN A 8 -8.95 -5.42 12.76
C ASN A 8 -7.60 -6.10 13.03
N VAL A 9 -6.67 -5.34 13.59
CA VAL A 9 -5.35 -5.83 14.01
C VAL A 9 -5.41 -6.10 15.51
N LYS A 10 -5.03 -7.33 15.94
CA LYS A 10 -5.08 -7.76 17.32
C LYS A 10 -3.76 -8.38 17.74
N ASN A 11 -3.18 -7.83 18.81
CA ASN A 11 -1.95 -8.32 19.44
C ASN A 11 -0.82 -8.57 18.44
N LEU A 12 -0.70 -7.70 17.42
CA LEU A 12 0.31 -7.86 16.39
C LEU A 12 1.70 -7.72 16.98
N SER A 13 2.52 -8.74 16.80
CA SER A 13 3.93 -8.74 17.14
C SER A 13 4.77 -9.17 15.94
N VAL A 14 5.93 -8.52 15.74
CA VAL A 14 6.87 -8.86 14.67
C VAL A 14 8.27 -8.95 15.24
N ARG A 15 8.89 -10.11 15.08
CA ARG A 15 10.22 -10.41 15.60
C ARG A 15 11.14 -10.88 14.48
N PHE A 16 12.30 -10.27 14.40
CA PHE A 16 13.36 -10.65 13.46
C PHE A 16 14.43 -11.41 14.20
N PRO A 17 14.69 -12.69 13.90
CA PRO A 17 15.77 -13.44 14.49
C PRO A 17 17.13 -12.89 14.04
N VAL A 18 18.07 -12.79 14.97
CA VAL A 18 19.46 -12.41 14.69
C VAL A 18 20.29 -13.68 14.83
N TYR A 19 21.02 -14.01 13.77
CA TYR A 19 21.88 -15.17 13.71
C TYR A 19 23.34 -14.76 13.93
N GLY A 20 24.10 -15.58 14.65
CA GLY A 20 25.51 -15.34 14.93
C GLY A 20 26.33 -16.63 14.98
N GLY A 21 27.67 -16.47 14.95
CA GLY A 21 28.61 -17.56 14.97
C GLY A 21 28.73 -18.35 13.67
N VAL A 22 29.70 -19.28 13.62
CA VAL A 22 30.04 -20.09 12.43
C VAL A 22 28.87 -21.02 12.00
N LEU A 23 27.99 -21.38 12.95
CA LEU A 23 26.86 -22.29 12.71
C LEU A 23 25.52 -21.58 12.52
N SER A 24 25.51 -20.25 12.28
CA SER A 24 24.29 -19.47 12.04
C SER A 24 23.17 -19.78 13.07
N ARG A 25 23.49 -19.84 14.37
CA ARG A 25 22.49 -20.08 15.41
C ARG A 25 21.80 -18.78 15.80
N LYS A 26 20.47 -18.84 16.11
CA LYS A 26 19.72 -17.70 16.65
C LYS A 26 20.35 -17.28 17.99
N VAL A 27 20.94 -16.08 18.05
CA VAL A 27 21.62 -15.53 19.22
C VAL A 27 20.83 -14.42 19.89
N ALA A 28 19.94 -13.75 19.16
CA ALA A 28 19.09 -12.69 19.66
C ALA A 28 17.85 -12.56 18.78
N GLU A 29 16.92 -11.69 19.18
CA GLU A 29 15.81 -11.25 18.35
C GLU A 29 15.59 -9.75 18.46
N VAL A 30 15.22 -9.12 17.36
CA VAL A 30 14.79 -7.72 17.33
C VAL A 30 13.26 -7.71 17.31
N ARG A 31 12.65 -7.13 18.35
CA ARG A 31 11.21 -6.91 18.44
C ARG A 31 10.86 -5.60 17.75
N ALA A 32 10.52 -5.67 16.47
CA ALA A 32 10.18 -4.49 15.69
C ALA A 32 8.76 -3.99 15.96
N VAL A 33 7.87 -4.89 16.33
CA VAL A 33 6.49 -4.59 16.77
C VAL A 33 6.19 -5.48 17.98
N ASP A 34 5.63 -4.90 19.03
CA ASP A 34 5.33 -5.62 20.26
C ASP A 34 3.91 -5.30 20.73
N ASP A 35 3.01 -6.26 20.56
CA ASP A 35 1.63 -6.31 21.07
C ASP A 35 0.78 -5.06 20.73
N ILE A 36 0.67 -4.69 19.46
CA ILE A 36 -0.19 -3.58 19.06
C ILE A 36 -1.57 -4.08 18.58
N SER A 37 -2.61 -3.32 18.92
CA SER A 37 -3.98 -3.60 18.51
C SER A 37 -4.68 -2.31 18.08
N PHE A 38 -5.33 -2.32 16.91
CA PHE A 38 -6.12 -1.22 16.39
C PHE A 38 -7.11 -1.71 15.33
N SER A 39 -8.07 -0.87 14.98
CA SER A 39 -9.02 -1.15 13.90
C SER A 39 -9.07 0.01 12.92
N ILE A 40 -9.45 -0.30 11.69
CA ILE A 40 -9.65 0.65 10.61
C ILE A 40 -11.06 0.43 10.06
N GLY A 41 -11.89 1.47 10.11
CA GLY A 41 -13.24 1.46 9.55
C GLY A 41 -13.22 1.67 8.03
N ARG A 42 -14.32 1.31 7.36
CA ARG A 42 -14.50 1.70 5.94
C ARG A 42 -14.57 3.23 5.84
N SER A 43 -13.96 3.77 4.80
CA SER A 43 -13.89 5.23 4.56
C SER A 43 -13.24 6.02 5.70
N GLU A 44 -12.30 5.41 6.37
CA GLU A 44 -11.55 6.03 7.44
C GLU A 44 -10.11 6.29 7.01
N ILE A 45 -9.54 7.42 7.48
CA ILE A 45 -8.12 7.71 7.37
C ILE A 45 -7.56 7.59 8.78
N VAL A 46 -6.60 6.68 8.95
CA VAL A 46 -5.92 6.43 10.23
C VAL A 46 -4.46 6.80 10.08
N GLY A 47 -3.93 7.60 10.99
CA GLY A 47 -2.50 7.92 11.10
C GLY A 47 -1.83 7.04 12.15
N LEU A 48 -0.74 6.36 11.79
CA LEU A 48 0.15 5.67 12.71
C LEU A 48 1.40 6.53 12.92
N VAL A 49 1.49 7.15 14.09
CA VAL A 49 2.53 8.12 14.44
C VAL A 49 3.52 7.50 15.41
N GLY A 50 4.79 7.87 15.32
CA GLY A 50 5.84 7.43 16.23
C GLY A 50 7.22 7.86 15.72
N GLU A 51 8.23 7.72 16.56
CA GLU A 51 9.62 8.07 16.22
C GLU A 51 10.17 7.25 15.03
N SER A 52 11.22 7.78 14.38
CA SER A 52 11.90 7.03 13.32
C SER A 52 12.45 5.72 13.86
N GLY A 53 12.23 4.63 13.14
CA GLY A 53 12.66 3.29 13.53
C GLY A 53 11.75 2.57 14.54
N CYS A 54 10.63 3.14 15.00
CA CYS A 54 9.73 2.50 15.96
C CYS A 54 8.84 1.37 15.37
N GLY A 55 9.05 0.99 14.11
CA GLY A 55 8.36 -0.17 13.51
C GLY A 55 7.15 0.15 12.62
N LYS A 56 6.83 1.43 12.32
CA LYS A 56 5.69 1.81 11.46
C LYS A 56 5.66 1.08 10.12
N THR A 57 6.77 1.16 9.37
CA THR A 57 6.94 0.43 8.10
C THR A 57 6.75 -1.08 8.27
N THR A 58 7.20 -1.64 9.40
CA THR A 58 7.04 -3.07 9.70
C THR A 58 5.57 -3.43 9.88
N VAL A 59 4.79 -2.59 10.57
CA VAL A 59 3.34 -2.75 10.71
C VAL A 59 2.67 -2.76 9.33
N GLY A 60 2.94 -1.75 8.50
CA GLY A 60 2.40 -1.67 7.14
C GLY A 60 2.73 -2.91 6.29
N ARG A 61 3.98 -3.37 6.34
CA ARG A 61 4.43 -4.58 5.63
C ARG A 61 3.81 -5.87 6.18
N ALA A 62 3.57 -5.93 7.49
CA ALA A 62 2.85 -7.05 8.11
C ALA A 62 1.39 -7.08 7.62
N MET A 63 0.72 -5.93 7.59
CA MET A 63 -0.68 -5.81 7.15
C MET A 63 -0.89 -6.32 5.72
N ILE A 64 0.07 -6.11 4.81
CA ILE A 64 -0.01 -6.65 3.45
C ILE A 64 0.65 -8.04 3.31
N ASN A 65 1.11 -8.63 4.39
CA ASN A 65 1.77 -9.95 4.42
C ASN A 65 2.91 -10.08 3.40
N ILE A 66 3.88 -9.14 3.41
CA ILE A 66 5.08 -9.22 2.57
C ILE A 66 6.36 -9.47 3.37
N LEU A 67 6.31 -9.45 4.69
CA LEU A 67 7.51 -9.60 5.53
C LEU A 67 8.24 -10.91 5.26
N LYS A 68 7.52 -12.03 5.09
CA LYS A 68 8.11 -13.34 4.80
C LYS A 68 8.80 -13.43 3.44
N TYR A 69 8.53 -12.51 2.51
CA TYR A 69 9.28 -12.42 1.25
C TYR A 69 10.61 -11.68 1.42
N VAL A 70 10.67 -10.74 2.36
CA VAL A 70 11.86 -9.92 2.63
C VAL A 70 12.77 -10.61 3.65
N ALA A 71 12.16 -11.22 4.68
CA ALA A 71 12.83 -11.94 5.76
C ALA A 71 12.07 -13.26 6.01
N PRO A 72 12.48 -14.37 5.37
CA PRO A 72 11.75 -15.65 5.45
C PRO A 72 11.56 -16.18 6.88
N ASP A 73 12.52 -15.89 7.77
CA ASP A 73 12.53 -16.35 9.16
C ASP A 73 11.83 -15.39 10.14
N VAL A 74 11.16 -14.34 9.63
CA VAL A 74 10.42 -13.39 10.48
C VAL A 74 9.26 -14.10 11.17
N GLU A 75 9.13 -13.86 12.46
CA GLU A 75 8.01 -14.33 13.26
C GLU A 75 6.95 -13.23 13.35
N VAL A 76 5.75 -13.50 12.84
CA VAL A 76 4.59 -12.60 12.92
C VAL A 76 3.54 -13.28 13.80
N GLY A 77 3.22 -12.67 14.94
CA GLY A 77 2.19 -13.13 15.88
C GLY A 77 1.00 -12.18 15.90
N GLY A 78 -0.11 -12.65 16.49
CA GLY A 78 -1.38 -11.93 16.51
C GLY A 78 -2.19 -12.14 15.23
N ASN A 79 -3.23 -11.32 15.03
CA ASN A 79 -4.16 -11.47 13.92
C ASN A 79 -4.27 -10.17 13.13
N ILE A 80 -4.44 -10.27 11.81
CA ILE A 80 -4.70 -9.16 10.89
C ILE A 80 -5.94 -9.52 10.07
N ILE A 81 -7.11 -9.21 10.62
CA ILE A 81 -8.39 -9.67 10.10
C ILE A 81 -8.97 -8.61 9.17
N TYR A 82 -9.14 -8.97 7.90
CA TYR A 82 -9.83 -8.17 6.90
C TYR A 82 -11.28 -8.61 6.75
N HIS A 83 -12.19 -7.64 6.74
CA HIS A 83 -13.62 -7.83 6.49
C HIS A 83 -13.95 -7.28 5.09
N PHE A 84 -13.73 -8.09 4.08
CA PHE A 84 -14.17 -7.80 2.72
C PHE A 84 -15.66 -8.12 2.56
N ASP A 85 -16.28 -7.63 1.48
CA ASP A 85 -17.68 -7.93 1.22
C ASP A 85 -17.85 -9.43 0.97
N GLY A 86 -18.62 -10.08 1.86
CA GLY A 86 -18.90 -11.52 1.83
C GLY A 86 -17.78 -12.43 2.35
N GLU A 87 -16.62 -11.90 2.75
CA GLU A 87 -15.49 -12.72 3.20
C GLU A 87 -14.74 -12.07 4.38
N THR A 88 -14.41 -12.87 5.39
CA THR A 88 -13.50 -12.47 6.48
C THR A 88 -12.26 -13.34 6.41
N VAL A 89 -11.07 -12.72 6.44
CA VAL A 89 -9.81 -13.41 6.26
C VAL A 89 -8.73 -12.86 7.18
N ASP A 90 -7.97 -13.73 7.82
CA ASP A 90 -6.80 -13.36 8.60
C ASP A 90 -5.52 -13.45 7.75
N PHE A 91 -4.93 -12.28 7.45
CA PHE A 91 -3.71 -12.20 6.66
C PHE A 91 -2.47 -12.73 7.39
N ALA A 92 -2.47 -12.74 8.72
CA ALA A 92 -1.35 -13.29 9.48
C ALA A 92 -1.21 -14.81 9.29
N GLU A 93 -2.33 -15.50 9.10
CA GLU A 93 -2.37 -16.96 8.90
C GLU A 93 -2.15 -17.39 7.45
N LEU A 94 -2.38 -16.48 6.48
CA LEU A 94 -2.27 -16.83 5.07
C LEU A 94 -0.83 -17.12 4.65
N HIS A 95 -0.67 -18.21 3.91
CA HIS A 95 0.57 -18.41 3.15
C HIS A 95 0.72 -17.31 2.07
N PRO A 96 1.94 -16.81 1.80
CA PRO A 96 2.17 -15.73 0.84
C PRO A 96 1.53 -15.93 -0.54
N ARG A 97 1.41 -17.19 -1.04
CA ARG A 97 0.72 -17.50 -2.29
C ARG A 97 -0.78 -17.25 -2.24
N GLN A 98 -1.40 -17.47 -1.08
CA GLN A 98 -2.85 -17.29 -0.89
C GLN A 98 -3.23 -15.80 -0.83
N VAL A 99 -2.32 -14.94 -0.32
CA VAL A 99 -2.53 -13.48 -0.28
C VAL A 99 -2.66 -12.89 -1.69
N ARG A 100 -2.13 -13.57 -2.72
CA ARG A 100 -2.11 -13.05 -4.11
C ARG A 100 -3.51 -12.65 -4.61
N LYS A 101 -4.56 -13.38 -4.24
CA LYS A 101 -5.94 -13.06 -4.63
C LYS A 101 -6.47 -11.75 -4.05
N TYR A 102 -5.86 -11.29 -2.94
CA TYR A 102 -6.25 -10.04 -2.26
C TYR A 102 -5.37 -8.85 -2.61
N ARG A 103 -4.30 -9.05 -3.42
CA ARG A 103 -3.37 -7.96 -3.79
C ARG A 103 -4.05 -6.83 -4.55
N SER A 104 -5.15 -7.09 -5.26
CA SER A 104 -5.93 -6.03 -5.90
C SER A 104 -6.69 -5.17 -4.89
N ARG A 105 -7.04 -5.73 -3.72
CA ARG A 105 -7.87 -5.10 -2.69
C ARG A 105 -7.06 -4.33 -1.65
N VAL A 106 -5.79 -4.73 -1.43
CA VAL A 106 -4.89 -4.09 -0.44
C VAL A 106 -3.60 -3.71 -1.13
N GLN A 107 -3.34 -2.41 -1.20
CA GLN A 107 -2.18 -1.84 -1.88
C GLN A 107 -1.29 -1.06 -0.92
N MET A 108 -0.01 -0.90 -1.27
CA MET A 108 0.94 -0.12 -0.49
C MET A 108 1.68 0.87 -1.39
N ILE A 109 1.80 2.10 -0.91
CA ILE A 109 2.66 3.14 -1.46
C ILE A 109 3.91 3.18 -0.60
N PHE A 110 5.06 2.87 -1.18
CA PHE A 110 6.33 2.78 -0.47
C PHE A 110 7.00 4.14 -0.32
N GLN A 111 7.84 4.27 0.71
CA GLN A 111 8.59 5.46 1.06
C GLN A 111 9.51 5.94 -0.07
N ASP A 112 10.23 5.03 -0.73
CA ASP A 112 11.16 5.37 -1.82
C ASP A 112 10.50 5.18 -3.19
N PRO A 113 10.15 6.28 -3.89
CA PRO A 113 9.58 6.21 -5.23
C PRO A 113 10.58 5.72 -6.29
N TYR A 114 11.90 5.81 -6.04
CA TYR A 114 12.91 5.30 -6.96
C TYR A 114 12.98 3.77 -6.92
N ALA A 115 13.10 3.20 -5.73
CA ALA A 115 13.18 1.76 -5.55
C ALA A 115 11.85 1.04 -5.88
N SER A 116 10.72 1.75 -5.79
CA SER A 116 9.40 1.17 -6.00
C SER A 116 8.98 1.02 -7.46
N LEU A 117 9.67 1.67 -8.41
CA LEU A 117 9.36 1.64 -9.84
C LEU A 117 10.44 0.86 -10.61
N ASN A 118 10.01 -0.02 -11.52
CA ASN A 118 10.94 -0.70 -12.41
C ASN A 118 11.47 0.28 -13.47
N PRO A 119 12.79 0.59 -13.50
CA PRO A 119 13.35 1.57 -14.43
C PRO A 119 13.28 1.16 -15.91
N ARG A 120 13.00 -0.11 -16.20
CA ARG A 120 12.88 -0.65 -17.56
C ARG A 120 11.45 -0.61 -18.11
N MET A 121 10.48 -0.19 -17.30
CA MET A 121 9.08 -0.06 -17.69
C MET A 121 8.73 1.41 -17.89
N THR A 122 7.92 1.71 -18.91
CA THR A 122 7.33 3.04 -19.04
C THR A 122 6.30 3.29 -17.93
N VAL A 123 5.95 4.56 -17.71
CA VAL A 123 4.90 4.94 -16.75
C VAL A 123 3.59 4.25 -17.07
N GLN A 124 3.20 4.20 -18.35
CA GLN A 124 2.01 3.45 -18.78
C GLN A 124 2.08 1.98 -18.39
N GLN A 125 3.20 1.31 -18.68
CA GLN A 125 3.39 -0.10 -18.35
C GLN A 125 3.31 -0.34 -16.84
N THR A 126 3.92 0.55 -16.05
CA THR A 126 3.92 0.47 -14.57
C THR A 126 2.52 0.56 -13.98
N VAL A 127 1.69 1.51 -14.47
CA VAL A 127 0.32 1.69 -13.97
C VAL A 127 -0.62 0.63 -14.55
N GLU A 128 -0.35 0.13 -15.76
CA GLU A 128 -1.13 -0.93 -16.41
C GLU A 128 -0.89 -2.33 -15.80
N GLU A 129 0.29 -2.57 -15.18
CA GLU A 129 0.67 -3.90 -14.68
C GLU A 129 -0.35 -4.51 -13.70
N PRO A 130 -0.82 -3.81 -12.64
CA PRO A 130 -1.86 -4.35 -11.76
C PRO A 130 -3.16 -4.66 -12.49
N LEU A 131 -3.54 -3.86 -13.50
CA LEU A 131 -4.72 -4.12 -14.31
C LEU A 131 -4.60 -5.39 -15.14
N LYS A 132 -3.42 -5.66 -15.71
CA LYS A 132 -3.15 -6.91 -16.45
C LYS A 132 -3.23 -8.15 -15.57
N ILE A 133 -2.81 -8.03 -14.31
CA ILE A 133 -2.73 -9.16 -13.38
C ILE A 133 -4.08 -9.47 -12.74
N HIS A 134 -4.86 -8.43 -12.43
CA HIS A 134 -6.03 -8.54 -11.56
C HIS A 134 -7.37 -8.24 -12.24
N THR A 135 -7.39 -7.89 -13.53
CA THR A 135 -8.63 -7.59 -14.25
C THR A 135 -8.65 -8.29 -15.60
N GLU A 136 -9.86 -8.51 -16.13
CA GLU A 136 -10.08 -9.04 -17.48
C GLU A 136 -10.27 -7.94 -18.53
N LEU A 137 -9.90 -6.69 -18.22
CA LEU A 137 -10.00 -5.59 -19.15
C LEU A 137 -9.16 -5.84 -20.41
N ASP A 138 -9.70 -5.55 -21.57
CA ASP A 138 -8.96 -5.57 -22.83
C ASP A 138 -7.89 -4.45 -22.86
N LYS A 139 -6.98 -4.53 -23.84
CA LYS A 139 -5.84 -3.60 -23.96
C LYS A 139 -6.30 -2.14 -24.14
N GLY A 140 -7.40 -1.90 -24.86
CA GLY A 140 -7.93 -0.56 -25.09
C GLY A 140 -8.44 0.07 -23.80
N LYS A 141 -9.31 -0.64 -23.09
CA LYS A 141 -9.87 -0.21 -21.79
C LYS A 141 -8.80 -0.01 -20.71
N ARG A 142 -7.77 -0.89 -20.67
CA ARG A 142 -6.64 -0.68 -19.75
C ARG A 142 -5.92 0.62 -20.05
N LYS A 143 -5.64 0.92 -21.33
CA LYS A 143 -4.96 2.16 -21.73
C LYS A 143 -5.77 3.39 -21.34
N GLU A 144 -7.08 3.40 -21.62
CA GLU A 144 -7.98 4.48 -21.22
C GLU A 144 -7.97 4.70 -19.70
N LYS A 145 -8.08 3.61 -18.93
CA LYS A 145 -8.04 3.68 -17.46
C LYS A 145 -6.69 4.20 -16.94
N VAL A 146 -5.58 3.80 -17.57
CA VAL A 146 -4.24 4.33 -17.22
C VAL A 146 -4.15 5.83 -17.45
N ILE A 147 -4.61 6.32 -18.62
CA ILE A 147 -4.60 7.76 -18.92
C ILE A 147 -5.44 8.52 -17.90
N ALA A 148 -6.66 8.07 -17.61
CA ALA A 148 -7.52 8.71 -16.61
C ALA A 148 -6.88 8.73 -15.21
N LEU A 149 -6.15 7.67 -14.81
CA LEU A 149 -5.42 7.63 -13.55
C LEU A 149 -4.24 8.61 -13.53
N LEU A 150 -3.48 8.72 -14.62
CA LEU A 150 -2.38 9.68 -14.71
C LEU A 150 -2.89 11.12 -14.61
N GLU A 151 -3.96 11.45 -15.31
CA GLU A 151 -4.60 12.77 -15.21
C GLU A 151 -5.13 13.03 -13.78
N LYS A 152 -5.75 12.04 -13.15
CA LYS A 152 -6.23 12.13 -11.76
C LYS A 152 -5.13 12.46 -10.76
N VAL A 153 -3.89 11.98 -11.00
CA VAL A 153 -2.73 12.31 -10.16
C VAL A 153 -1.96 13.55 -10.64
N GLY A 154 -2.49 14.28 -11.64
CA GLY A 154 -1.90 15.51 -12.16
C GLY A 154 -0.69 15.27 -13.07
N LEU A 155 -0.61 14.13 -13.73
CA LEU A 155 0.35 13.83 -14.80
C LEU A 155 -0.34 13.93 -16.15
N ARG A 156 0.40 14.42 -17.16
CA ARG A 156 -0.16 14.58 -18.52
C ARG A 156 -0.13 13.25 -19.27
N SER A 157 -1.11 13.04 -20.13
CA SER A 157 -1.23 11.82 -20.94
C SER A 157 -0.04 11.58 -21.89
N ASP A 158 0.60 12.65 -22.40
CA ASP A 158 1.80 12.55 -23.23
C ASP A 158 3.04 12.02 -22.49
N GLN A 159 3.02 12.04 -21.14
CA GLN A 159 4.08 11.51 -20.30
C GLN A 159 4.00 9.98 -20.09
N ALA A 160 2.91 9.33 -20.50
CA ALA A 160 2.67 7.90 -20.30
C ALA A 160 3.76 7.01 -20.93
N GLY A 161 4.34 7.44 -22.06
CA GLY A 161 5.41 6.70 -22.75
C GLY A 161 6.80 6.87 -22.17
N ARG A 162 7.01 7.78 -21.21
CA ARG A 162 8.31 8.06 -20.61
C ARG A 162 8.69 7.02 -19.55
N PHE A 163 9.99 6.95 -19.26
CA PHE A 163 10.54 6.09 -18.22
C PHE A 163 10.65 6.82 -16.87
N PRO A 164 10.67 6.10 -15.73
CA PRO A 164 10.75 6.71 -14.41
C PRO A 164 11.92 7.69 -14.22
N HIS A 165 13.08 7.45 -14.83
CA HIS A 165 14.26 8.31 -14.70
C HIS A 165 14.07 9.70 -15.34
N GLU A 166 13.09 9.89 -16.21
CA GLU A 166 12.74 11.16 -16.85
C GLU A 166 11.82 12.04 -15.97
N PHE A 167 11.47 11.59 -14.76
CA PHE A 167 10.54 12.27 -13.86
C PHE A 167 11.24 12.76 -12.60
N SER A 168 10.75 13.87 -12.02
CA SER A 168 11.14 14.30 -10.67
C SER A 168 10.67 13.31 -9.60
N GLY A 169 11.22 13.40 -8.39
CA GLY A 169 10.81 12.58 -7.25
C GLY A 169 9.29 12.63 -7.00
N GLY A 170 8.72 13.84 -6.96
CA GLY A 170 7.28 14.02 -6.79
C GLY A 170 6.43 13.47 -7.93
N GLN A 171 6.91 13.53 -9.17
CA GLN A 171 6.22 12.91 -10.30
C GLN A 171 6.26 11.39 -10.23
N ARG A 172 7.39 10.78 -9.81
CA ARG A 172 7.49 9.34 -9.57
C ARG A 172 6.55 8.88 -8.46
N GLN A 173 6.45 9.66 -7.39
CA GLN A 173 5.48 9.39 -6.32
C GLN A 173 4.05 9.38 -6.85
N ARG A 174 3.67 10.32 -7.71
CA ARG A 174 2.36 10.34 -8.38
C ARG A 174 2.13 9.11 -9.26
N VAL A 175 3.16 8.61 -9.95
CA VAL A 175 3.09 7.33 -10.69
C VAL A 175 2.83 6.16 -9.73
N GLY A 176 3.52 6.11 -8.58
CA GLY A 176 3.29 5.12 -7.53
C GLY A 176 1.86 5.14 -6.98
N ILE A 177 1.31 6.35 -6.77
CA ILE A 177 -0.09 6.54 -6.35
C ILE A 177 -1.04 6.05 -7.44
N ALA A 178 -0.83 6.44 -8.71
CA ALA A 178 -1.66 5.99 -9.83
C ALA A 178 -1.67 4.46 -9.96
N ARG A 179 -0.50 3.82 -9.79
CA ARG A 179 -0.36 2.35 -9.78
C ARG A 179 -1.17 1.71 -8.65
N ALA A 180 -1.08 2.25 -7.43
CA ALA A 180 -1.82 1.73 -6.29
C ALA A 180 -3.34 1.86 -6.46
N LEU A 181 -3.81 2.92 -7.12
CA LEU A 181 -5.22 3.17 -7.40
C LEU A 181 -5.77 2.34 -8.57
N ALA A 182 -4.91 1.70 -9.37
CA ALA A 182 -5.32 1.07 -10.62
C ALA A 182 -6.38 -0.04 -10.43
N THR A 183 -6.28 -0.81 -9.37
CA THR A 183 -7.21 -1.90 -9.06
C THR A 183 -8.41 -1.49 -8.23
N ASN A 184 -8.55 -0.22 -7.89
CA ASN A 184 -9.61 0.29 -7.00
C ASN A 184 -9.62 -0.43 -5.63
N PRO A 185 -8.53 -0.35 -4.85
CA PRO A 185 -8.35 -1.15 -3.65
C PRO A 185 -9.25 -0.71 -2.49
N ASP A 186 -9.64 -1.64 -1.61
CA ASP A 186 -10.37 -1.35 -0.36
C ASP A 186 -9.49 -0.62 0.66
N LEU A 187 -8.18 -0.93 0.68
CA LEU A 187 -7.19 -0.32 1.58
C LEU A 187 -5.94 0.11 0.83
N ILE A 188 -5.48 1.33 1.13
CA ILE A 188 -4.14 1.80 0.72
C ILE A 188 -3.34 2.11 1.99
N ILE A 189 -2.19 1.47 2.12
CA ILE A 189 -1.21 1.75 3.16
C ILE A 189 -0.14 2.66 2.56
N CYS A 190 0.13 3.80 3.22
CA CYS A 190 1.11 4.77 2.77
C CYS A 190 2.26 4.81 3.76
N ASP A 191 3.44 4.37 3.35
CA ASP A 191 4.66 4.35 4.15
C ASP A 191 5.45 5.63 3.84
N GLU A 192 5.34 6.64 4.71
CA GLU A 192 5.99 7.95 4.58
C GLU A 192 5.95 8.53 3.14
N PRO A 193 4.76 8.69 2.54
CA PRO A 193 4.63 8.93 1.10
C PRO A 193 5.20 10.27 0.64
N VAL A 194 5.65 11.10 1.56
CA VAL A 194 6.13 12.47 1.29
C VAL A 194 7.50 12.79 1.88
N SER A 195 8.10 11.91 2.67
CA SER A 195 9.35 12.16 3.40
C SER A 195 10.55 12.55 2.50
N ALA A 196 10.58 12.03 1.27
CA ALA A 196 11.64 12.30 0.29
C ALA A 196 11.32 13.47 -0.68
N LEU A 197 10.29 14.28 -0.40
CA LEU A 197 9.81 15.33 -1.28
C LEU A 197 9.98 16.72 -0.66
N ASP A 198 10.17 17.73 -1.51
CA ASP A 198 10.16 19.14 -1.09
C ASP A 198 8.80 19.51 -0.48
N VAL A 199 8.79 20.42 0.50
CA VAL A 199 7.60 20.84 1.26
C VAL A 199 6.42 21.25 0.37
N SER A 200 6.69 21.95 -0.74
CA SER A 200 5.64 22.37 -1.69
C SER A 200 5.01 21.17 -2.42
N ILE A 201 5.80 20.14 -2.70
CA ILE A 201 5.33 18.91 -3.36
C ILE A 201 4.63 17.99 -2.37
N GLN A 202 5.10 17.96 -1.10
CA GLN A 202 4.43 17.23 -0.03
C GLN A 202 2.96 17.65 0.11
N ALA A 203 2.70 18.95 0.22
CA ALA A 203 1.34 19.48 0.31
C ALA A 203 0.47 19.07 -0.90
N GLN A 204 1.03 19.08 -2.11
CA GLN A 204 0.32 18.66 -3.32
C GLN A 204 -0.02 17.16 -3.30
N VAL A 205 0.91 16.30 -2.86
CA VAL A 205 0.70 14.85 -2.77
C VAL A 205 -0.32 14.51 -1.68
N ILE A 206 -0.23 15.14 -0.51
CA ILE A 206 -1.21 14.97 0.58
C ILE A 206 -2.60 15.41 0.11
N ASN A 207 -2.73 16.60 -0.50
CA ASN A 207 -4.00 17.08 -1.04
C ASN A 207 -4.56 16.14 -2.12
N LEU A 208 -3.70 15.60 -2.98
CA LEU A 208 -4.09 14.60 -3.97
C LEU A 208 -4.65 13.34 -3.29
N MET A 209 -3.98 12.83 -2.26
CA MET A 209 -4.42 11.65 -1.52
C MET A 209 -5.75 11.93 -0.78
N MET A 210 -5.91 13.12 -0.20
CA MET A 210 -7.14 13.58 0.42
C MET A 210 -8.26 13.71 -0.62
N ALA A 211 -8.01 14.35 -1.76
CA ALA A 211 -8.99 14.52 -2.84
C ALA A 211 -9.45 13.18 -3.43
N VAL A 212 -8.51 12.25 -3.63
CA VAL A 212 -8.86 10.89 -4.08
C VAL A 212 -9.68 10.16 -3.01
N SER A 213 -9.42 10.35 -1.70
CA SER A 213 -10.27 9.85 -0.62
C SER A 213 -11.67 10.46 -0.69
N TYR A 214 -11.74 11.79 -0.83
CA TYR A 214 -13.01 12.54 -0.80
C TYR A 214 -13.86 12.30 -2.05
N THR A 215 -13.27 12.15 -3.23
CA THR A 215 -14.02 11.82 -4.46
C THR A 215 -14.59 10.40 -4.41
N HIS A 216 -13.87 9.46 -3.83
CA HIS A 216 -14.40 8.13 -3.55
C HIS A 216 -15.51 8.18 -2.48
N LEU A 217 -15.38 9.00 -1.44
CA LEU A 217 -16.42 9.22 -0.42
C LEU A 217 -17.73 9.80 -0.99
N ARG A 218 -17.66 10.71 -1.98
CA ARG A 218 -18.85 11.32 -2.59
C ARG A 218 -19.46 10.52 -3.75
N ALA A 219 -18.65 9.81 -4.52
CA ALA A 219 -19.15 9.02 -5.64
C ALA A 219 -19.98 7.81 -5.19
N HIS A 220 -19.88 7.44 -3.91
CA HIS A 220 -20.47 6.22 -3.34
C HIS A 220 -21.59 6.46 -2.33
N GLU A 221 -22.23 7.63 -2.30
CA GLU A 221 -23.52 7.73 -1.62
C GLU A 221 -24.61 6.84 -2.26
N THR A 222 -24.32 6.16 -3.37
CA THR A 222 -25.25 5.28 -4.08
C THR A 222 -24.78 3.84 -4.31
N GLU A 223 -23.49 3.49 -4.11
CA GLU A 223 -23.02 2.08 -4.19
C GLU A 223 -21.67 1.88 -3.46
N ALA A 224 -21.54 0.72 -2.81
CA ALA A 224 -20.60 0.39 -1.74
C ALA A 224 -19.15 0.14 -2.16
N ASP A 225 -18.32 1.18 -2.36
CA ASP A 225 -16.86 1.00 -2.48
C ASP A 225 -16.08 2.17 -1.87
N LEU A 226 -15.85 2.09 -0.58
CA LEU A 226 -15.18 3.12 0.22
C LEU A 226 -13.72 2.73 0.47
N VAL A 227 -12.79 3.49 -0.07
CA VAL A 227 -11.34 3.27 0.14
C VAL A 227 -10.92 3.75 1.52
N CYS A 228 -10.38 2.84 2.31
CA CYS A 228 -9.73 3.12 3.58
C CYS A 228 -8.24 3.38 3.39
N ARG A 229 -7.62 4.22 4.21
CA ARG A 229 -6.20 4.56 4.13
C ARG A 229 -5.53 4.57 5.48
N LEU A 230 -4.40 3.91 5.56
CA LEU A 230 -3.48 3.99 6.68
C LEU A 230 -2.26 4.82 6.26
N LEU A 231 -2.03 5.93 6.96
CA LEU A 231 -0.82 6.76 6.82
C LEU A 231 0.17 6.35 7.93
N LEU A 232 1.39 6.03 7.53
CA LEU A 232 2.50 5.76 8.45
C LEU A 232 3.41 6.99 8.43
N GLU A 233 3.45 7.73 9.54
CA GLU A 233 4.29 8.92 9.73
C GLU A 233 5.35 8.71 10.80
#